data_06f2fb4d4d157a98a4599a330fee19b6
#
_entry.id   06f2fb4d4d157a98a4599a330fee19b6
#
_cell.length_a   1.000
_cell.length_b   1.000
_cell.length_c   1.000
_cell.angle_alpha   90.00
_cell.angle_beta   90.00
_cell.angle_gamma   90.00
#
_symmetry.space_group_name_H-M   'P 1'
#
loop_
_entity.id
_entity.type
_entity.pdbx_description
1 polymer ?
#
loop_
_entity_poly.entity_id
_entity_poly.type
_entity_poly.pdbx_seq_one_letter_code
_entity_poly.pdbx_strand_id
1 'polypeptide(L)'
;MPKLLPETTGRALEENKEVAYKLNGMSETISQMAKTYKEAAATIVDEEELKEQEESNFSIFEKELESELDGMEENILFDDIYAPEDNLLEDIFNMLLENEEITRRELLNILANHNNYIVGYEREYITDSVESDISQILKAINNSYKVSKINFIWKKKLEENKKAVSNQLEEVSKAIGNIAQEMGNIEEKEPFSEQKEEIRILMEEKEMPLKNIIIKKEETGRMRVTLYTDICENVEKPVCNTKKTAKILEKVLSQKMILEKQECGLRQKLPQCEYVFMSEDKQTLQVGVARTTKQGSTISGDTVIQTKLEDGKYLIALSDGKGTGKKAKNASKTVIAMLEKLLTSGFDKDTSIRLINSTLAAASKDDMYATLDMAVLDLYAQKLEFIKNGACPTYVKHNKNVEILKSISLPTGVLPDIDLVANDRDLEANDILVMCSDGIIDSSEEYTNKELWIKYLLEDIETDDVQKIADIVLKEAIDNNYGMPKDDMSIIVIKINSKNKKINFKD
;
A
#
# COMPACT_ATOMS: atom_id res chain seq x y z
N MET A 1 -25.49 8.14 53.07
CA MET A 1 -24.48 7.07 53.27
C MET A 1 -23.65 6.92 52.05
N PRO A 2 -22.36 6.67 52.17
CA PRO A 2 -21.35 7.22 51.28
C PRO A 2 -20.98 6.28 50.16
N LYS A 3 -20.78 6.91 49.00
CA LYS A 3 -19.49 6.90 48.25
C LYS A 3 -18.69 5.58 48.35
N LEU A 4 -18.92 4.75 47.36
CA LEU A 4 -17.97 3.73 46.94
C LEU A 4 -17.94 3.72 45.42
N LEU A 5 -17.20 4.67 44.85
CA LEU A 5 -16.68 4.68 43.49
C LEU A 5 -15.61 5.77 43.43
N PRO A 6 -14.38 5.44 43.44
CA PRO A 6 -13.51 5.75 42.31
C PRO A 6 -12.30 4.81 42.08
N GLU A 7 -12.22 3.65 42.75
CA GLU A 7 -10.99 2.84 42.66
C GLU A 7 -10.81 2.09 41.32
N THR A 8 -11.90 1.73 40.65
CA THR A 8 -11.81 0.96 39.39
C THR A 8 -11.53 1.82 38.15
N THR A 9 -12.00 3.05 38.14
CA THR A 9 -11.73 4.00 37.03
C THR A 9 -10.30 4.56 37.08
N GLY A 10 -9.81 4.85 38.30
CA GLY A 10 -8.42 5.31 38.49
C GLY A 10 -7.40 4.24 38.07
N ARG A 11 -7.66 2.99 38.41
CA ARG A 11 -6.75 1.88 38.11
C ARG A 11 -6.69 1.56 36.59
N ALA A 12 -7.82 1.59 35.89
CA ALA A 12 -7.86 1.44 34.43
C ALA A 12 -7.16 2.59 33.70
N LEU A 13 -7.23 3.81 34.24
CA LEU A 13 -6.55 4.99 33.72
C LEU A 13 -5.04 4.92 33.91
N GLU A 14 -4.59 4.44 35.07
CA GLU A 14 -3.16 4.20 35.37
C GLU A 14 -2.60 3.07 34.49
N GLU A 15 -3.35 1.99 34.32
CA GLU A 15 -3.00 0.88 33.43
C GLU A 15 -2.89 1.36 31.96
N ASN A 16 -3.80 2.19 31.47
CA ASN A 16 -3.74 2.75 30.12
C ASN A 16 -2.55 3.71 29.96
N LYS A 17 -2.25 4.56 30.94
CA LYS A 17 -1.07 5.44 30.91
C LYS A 17 0.24 4.63 30.94
N GLU A 18 0.30 3.56 31.68
CA GLU A 18 1.45 2.65 31.71
C GLU A 18 1.65 1.94 30.36
N VAL A 19 0.55 1.47 29.75
CA VAL A 19 0.59 0.86 28.41
C VAL A 19 0.99 1.89 27.35
N ALA A 20 0.44 3.10 27.40
CA ALA A 20 0.81 4.19 26.51
C ALA A 20 2.30 4.56 26.62
N TYR A 21 2.82 4.60 27.86
CA TYR A 21 4.25 4.84 28.10
C TYR A 21 5.13 3.73 27.51
N LYS A 22 4.74 2.46 27.69
CA LYS A 22 5.46 1.32 27.09
C LYS A 22 5.40 1.34 25.56
N LEU A 23 4.26 1.67 24.98
CA LEU A 23 4.09 1.79 23.52
C LEU A 23 4.94 2.93 22.94
N ASN A 24 5.00 4.08 23.63
CA ASN A 24 5.88 5.19 23.24
C ASN A 24 7.37 4.76 23.27
N GLY A 25 7.80 4.05 24.31
CA GLY A 25 9.16 3.51 24.38
C GLY A 25 9.47 2.52 23.27
N MET A 26 8.49 1.68 22.89
CA MET A 26 8.62 0.77 21.73
C MET A 26 8.69 1.56 20.41
N SER A 27 7.84 2.56 20.22
CA SER A 27 7.87 3.45 19.06
C SER A 27 9.22 4.11 18.90
N GLU A 28 9.77 4.72 19.96
CA GLU A 28 11.09 5.35 19.96
C GLU A 28 12.20 4.35 19.62
N THR A 29 12.14 3.13 20.19
CA THR A 29 13.13 2.08 19.90
C THR A 29 13.09 1.66 18.44
N ILE A 30 11.89 1.45 17.88
CA ILE A 30 11.71 1.08 16.46
C ILE A 30 12.15 2.22 15.55
N SER A 31 11.85 3.49 15.90
CA SER A 31 12.33 4.65 15.17
C SER A 31 13.86 4.74 15.16
N GLN A 32 14.50 4.41 16.29
CA GLN A 32 15.94 4.39 16.37
C GLN A 32 16.57 3.26 15.55
N MET A 33 15.92 2.08 15.51
CA MET A 33 16.29 0.99 14.61
C MET A 33 16.16 1.42 13.13
N ALA A 34 15.06 2.05 12.77
CA ALA A 34 14.84 2.58 11.41
C ALA A 34 15.98 3.54 11.02
N LYS A 35 16.33 4.47 11.92
CA LYS A 35 17.41 5.41 11.70
C LYS A 35 18.76 4.73 11.52
N THR A 36 19.07 3.72 12.34
CA THR A 36 20.29 2.92 12.20
C THR A 36 20.37 2.19 10.85
N TYR A 37 19.24 1.63 10.38
CA TYR A 37 19.18 1.03 9.05
C TYR A 37 19.34 2.05 7.93
N LYS A 38 18.77 3.24 8.10
CA LYS A 38 18.90 4.36 7.15
C LYS A 38 20.34 4.89 7.09
N GLU A 39 20.99 5.06 8.25
CA GLU A 39 22.39 5.47 8.33
C GLU A 39 23.33 4.41 7.75
N ALA A 40 23.02 3.12 7.96
CA ALA A 40 23.75 2.01 7.34
C ALA A 40 23.49 1.88 5.83
N ALA A 41 22.44 2.50 5.30
CA ALA A 41 22.16 2.62 3.88
C ALA A 41 22.70 3.94 3.29
N ALA A 42 22.74 5.01 4.07
CA ALA A 42 23.11 6.37 3.67
C ALA A 42 24.63 6.62 3.59
N THR A 43 25.45 5.55 3.64
CA THR A 43 26.88 5.72 3.41
C THR A 43 27.21 6.04 1.95
N ILE A 44 26.22 6.12 1.08
CA ILE A 44 26.39 6.51 -0.34
C ILE A 44 25.07 7.11 -0.84
N VAL A 45 24.83 8.41 -0.82
CA VAL A 45 23.96 9.14 -1.76
C VAL A 45 24.08 10.66 -1.59
N ASP A 46 24.79 11.32 -2.51
CA ASP A 46 24.60 12.73 -2.89
C ASP A 46 24.80 12.86 -4.40
N GLU A 47 24.43 13.97 -5.03
CA GLU A 47 24.46 14.19 -6.49
C GLU A 47 25.85 14.09 -7.18
N GLU A 48 26.91 13.82 -6.45
CA GLU A 48 28.20 13.30 -6.93
C GLU A 48 28.12 11.82 -7.35
N GLU A 49 27.00 11.17 -7.12
CA GLU A 49 26.73 9.73 -7.18
C GLU A 49 27.02 9.04 -8.50
N LEU A 50 26.81 9.69 -9.64
CA LEU A 50 27.07 9.02 -10.94
C LEU A 50 28.57 8.85 -11.18
N LYS A 51 29.39 9.80 -10.73
CA LYS A 51 30.85 9.67 -10.79
C LYS A 51 31.38 8.72 -9.73
N GLU A 52 30.89 8.79 -8.50
CA GLU A 52 31.26 7.83 -7.43
C GLU A 52 30.77 6.40 -7.73
N GLN A 53 29.69 6.21 -8.49
CA GLN A 53 29.24 4.88 -8.89
C GLN A 53 30.17 4.24 -9.92
N GLU A 54 30.69 5.02 -10.87
CA GLU A 54 31.70 4.56 -11.83
C GLU A 54 33.04 4.30 -11.13
N GLU A 55 33.48 5.19 -10.24
CA GLU A 55 34.68 5.01 -9.41
C GLU A 55 34.57 3.81 -8.46
N SER A 56 33.38 3.58 -7.85
CA SER A 56 33.12 2.44 -6.97
C SER A 56 33.14 1.12 -7.75
N ASN A 57 32.59 1.09 -8.97
CA ASN A 57 32.58 -0.12 -9.81
C ASN A 57 34.00 -0.43 -10.34
N PHE A 58 34.73 0.59 -10.72
CA PHE A 58 36.13 0.51 -11.10
C PHE A 58 37.01 -0.03 -9.95
N SER A 59 36.88 0.52 -8.74
CA SER A 59 37.63 0.07 -7.54
C SER A 59 37.31 -1.38 -7.16
N ILE A 60 36.07 -1.85 -7.37
CA ILE A 60 35.74 -3.27 -7.17
C ILE A 60 36.38 -4.13 -8.24
N PHE A 61 36.35 -3.70 -9.50
CA PHE A 61 37.00 -4.41 -10.61
C PHE A 61 38.51 -4.49 -10.40
N GLU A 62 39.16 -3.40 -10.02
CA GLU A 62 40.60 -3.33 -9.73
C GLU A 62 40.99 -4.36 -8.66
N LYS A 63 40.29 -4.42 -7.53
CA LYS A 63 40.53 -5.37 -6.44
C LYS A 63 40.32 -6.83 -6.86
N GLU A 64 39.27 -7.12 -7.62
CA GLU A 64 39.02 -8.46 -8.12
C GLU A 64 40.08 -8.89 -9.14
N LEU A 65 40.55 -7.98 -9.99
CA LEU A 65 41.61 -8.22 -10.95
C LEU A 65 42.96 -8.46 -10.24
N GLU A 66 43.27 -7.63 -9.25
CA GLU A 66 44.46 -7.80 -8.42
C GLU A 66 44.47 -9.19 -7.73
N SER A 67 43.34 -9.61 -7.16
CA SER A 67 43.19 -10.90 -6.52
C SER A 67 43.31 -12.10 -7.50
N GLU A 68 42.79 -11.94 -8.72
CA GLU A 68 42.92 -12.98 -9.79
C GLU A 68 44.37 -13.09 -10.30
N LEU A 69 45.09 -11.98 -10.36
CA LEU A 69 46.46 -11.91 -10.86
C LEU A 69 47.50 -12.27 -9.80
N ASP A 70 47.27 -12.03 -8.53
CA ASP A 70 48.15 -12.43 -7.41
C ASP A 70 48.46 -13.95 -7.38
N GLY A 71 47.61 -14.77 -8.02
CA GLY A 71 47.83 -16.21 -8.18
C GLY A 71 48.70 -16.62 -9.37
N MET A 72 49.14 -15.65 -10.20
CA MET A 72 49.92 -15.94 -11.42
C MET A 72 51.39 -15.63 -11.14
N GLU A 73 52.24 -16.68 -11.00
CA GLU A 73 53.70 -16.55 -10.80
C GLU A 73 54.36 -15.91 -12.04
N GLU A 74 55.13 -14.83 -11.82
CA GLU A 74 56.08 -14.18 -12.74
C GLU A 74 55.53 -13.89 -14.17
N ASN A 75 54.56 -13.04 -14.27
CA ASN A 75 54.06 -12.59 -15.59
C ASN A 75 54.58 -11.18 -15.90
N ILE A 76 55.41 -11.04 -16.93
CA ILE A 76 56.09 -9.79 -17.32
C ILE A 76 55.06 -8.67 -17.68
N LEU A 77 53.87 -9.06 -18.16
CA LEU A 77 52.78 -8.13 -18.51
C LEU A 77 52.02 -7.59 -17.29
N PHE A 78 52.19 -8.19 -16.12
CA PHE A 78 51.51 -7.79 -14.88
C PHE A 78 51.97 -6.40 -14.38
N ASP A 79 53.29 -6.18 -14.38
CA ASP A 79 53.90 -4.91 -13.93
C ASP A 79 53.53 -3.76 -14.85
N ASP A 80 53.25 -4.02 -16.13
CA ASP A 80 52.85 -3.02 -17.11
C ASP A 80 51.35 -2.60 -16.95
N ILE A 81 50.49 -3.51 -16.52
CA ILE A 81 49.06 -3.22 -16.29
C ILE A 81 48.87 -2.36 -15.06
N TYR A 82 49.69 -2.51 -14.03
CA TYR A 82 49.63 -1.75 -12.78
C TYR A 82 50.64 -0.59 -12.70
N ALA A 83 51.24 -0.18 -13.84
CA ALA A 83 52.11 0.99 -13.84
C ALA A 83 51.35 2.28 -13.44
N PRO A 84 51.73 2.94 -12.34
CA PRO A 84 50.94 4.05 -11.76
C PRO A 84 50.87 5.33 -12.61
N GLU A 85 51.53 5.37 -13.74
CA GLU A 85 51.56 6.55 -14.62
C GLU A 85 50.69 6.38 -15.89
N ASP A 86 50.08 5.23 -16.11
CA ASP A 86 49.30 4.90 -17.32
C ASP A 86 47.82 4.60 -16.96
N ASN A 87 46.87 5.28 -17.60
CA ASN A 87 45.43 5.01 -17.46
C ASN A 87 44.98 3.73 -18.19
N LEU A 88 45.86 2.75 -18.34
CA LEU A 88 45.63 1.52 -19.08
C LEU A 88 44.47 0.70 -18.50
N LEU A 89 44.43 0.56 -17.17
CA LEU A 89 43.37 -0.15 -16.47
C LEU A 89 42.00 0.51 -16.61
N GLU A 90 41.99 1.85 -16.64
CA GLU A 90 40.80 2.66 -16.86
C GLU A 90 40.25 2.50 -18.28
N ASP A 91 41.11 2.46 -19.30
CA ASP A 91 40.71 2.22 -20.69
C ASP A 91 40.22 0.79 -20.92
N ILE A 92 40.83 -0.20 -20.26
CA ILE A 92 40.35 -1.59 -20.24
C ILE A 92 38.94 -1.63 -19.62
N PHE A 93 38.72 -0.94 -18.51
CA PHE A 93 37.44 -0.92 -17.83
C PHE A 93 36.36 -0.20 -18.66
N ASN A 94 36.70 0.93 -19.31
CA ASN A 94 35.77 1.63 -20.20
C ASN A 94 35.35 0.77 -21.39
N MET A 95 36.28 -0.01 -21.97
CA MET A 95 35.94 -0.95 -23.04
C MET A 95 35.01 -2.07 -22.56
N LEU A 96 35.21 -2.55 -21.32
CA LEU A 96 34.34 -3.55 -20.69
C LEU A 96 32.93 -2.99 -20.38
N LEU A 97 32.83 -1.70 -20.04
CA LEU A 97 31.53 -1.03 -19.87
C LEU A 97 30.73 -0.98 -21.16
N GLU A 98 31.42 -0.77 -22.31
CA GLU A 98 30.76 -0.71 -23.61
C GLU A 98 30.39 -2.08 -24.18
N ASN A 99 31.29 -3.08 -24.07
CA ASN A 99 31.19 -4.34 -24.80
C ASN A 99 30.87 -5.55 -23.90
N GLU A 100 30.85 -5.40 -22.57
CA GLU A 100 30.66 -6.46 -21.56
C GLU A 100 31.76 -7.53 -21.51
N GLU A 101 32.52 -7.72 -22.57
CA GLU A 101 33.69 -8.58 -22.68
C GLU A 101 34.72 -7.98 -23.63
N ILE A 102 36.01 -8.14 -23.35
CA ILE A 102 37.12 -7.74 -24.22
C ILE A 102 37.61 -8.94 -24.97
N THR A 103 37.81 -8.78 -26.28
CA THR A 103 38.46 -9.80 -27.14
C THR A 103 39.97 -9.61 -27.11
N ARG A 104 40.70 -10.69 -27.48
CA ARG A 104 42.15 -10.64 -27.60
C ARG A 104 42.64 -9.49 -28.49
N ARG A 105 41.93 -9.21 -29.57
CA ARG A 105 42.31 -8.15 -30.53
C ARG A 105 42.16 -6.77 -29.90
N GLU A 106 41.12 -6.55 -29.15
CA GLU A 106 40.85 -5.29 -28.45
C GLU A 106 41.87 -5.07 -27.34
N LEU A 107 42.18 -6.09 -26.53
CA LEU A 107 43.20 -6.01 -25.50
C LEU A 107 44.57 -5.64 -26.12
N LEU A 108 44.99 -6.30 -27.19
CA LEU A 108 46.24 -6.00 -27.86
C LEU A 108 46.24 -4.57 -28.45
N ASN A 109 45.12 -4.06 -28.94
CA ASN A 109 45.02 -2.69 -29.43
C ASN A 109 45.17 -1.67 -28.29
N ILE A 110 44.53 -1.93 -27.12
CA ILE A 110 44.67 -1.05 -25.96
C ILE A 110 46.15 -1.07 -25.49
N LEU A 111 46.74 -2.20 -25.32
CA LEU A 111 48.15 -2.36 -24.93
C LEU A 111 49.08 -1.65 -25.91
N ALA A 112 48.84 -1.71 -27.21
CA ALA A 112 49.64 -1.04 -28.24
C ALA A 112 49.52 0.48 -28.22
N ASN A 113 48.40 1.03 -27.74
CA ASN A 113 48.17 2.48 -27.62
C ASN A 113 48.84 3.06 -26.36
N HIS A 114 48.99 2.28 -25.32
CA HIS A 114 49.44 2.76 -24.00
C HIS A 114 50.93 2.65 -23.78
N ASN A 115 51.68 1.78 -24.50
CA ASN A 115 53.10 1.72 -24.23
C ASN A 115 54.02 1.32 -25.40
N ASN A 116 55.15 1.99 -25.45
CA ASN A 116 56.24 1.73 -26.38
C ASN A 116 56.95 0.32 -26.16
N TYR A 117 56.52 -0.45 -25.15
CA TYR A 117 57.18 -1.73 -24.82
C TYR A 117 56.76 -2.89 -25.72
N ILE A 118 55.50 -2.90 -26.22
CA ILE A 118 55.05 -3.97 -27.10
C ILE A 118 55.52 -3.79 -28.56
N VAL A 119 55.92 -2.55 -28.94
CA VAL A 119 56.46 -2.28 -30.25
C VAL A 119 57.83 -2.98 -30.49
N GLY A 120 58.53 -3.41 -29.45
CA GLY A 120 59.75 -4.23 -29.54
C GLY A 120 59.51 -5.70 -29.90
N TYR A 121 58.32 -6.19 -29.83
CA TYR A 121 57.94 -7.54 -30.29
C TYR A 121 57.35 -7.50 -31.69
N GLU A 122 58.12 -7.01 -32.64
CA GLU A 122 57.74 -7.10 -34.05
C GLU A 122 57.57 -8.56 -34.46
N ARG A 123 56.33 -8.93 -34.64
CA ARG A 123 55.69 -9.88 -35.55
C ARG A 123 56.29 -11.26 -35.81
N GLU A 124 57.50 -11.63 -35.39
CA GLU A 124 58.13 -12.90 -35.81
C GLU A 124 58.39 -13.91 -34.69
N TYR A 125 58.31 -13.55 -33.39
CA TYR A 125 58.52 -14.49 -32.29
C TYR A 125 57.59 -14.24 -31.10
N ILE A 126 56.30 -14.43 -31.30
CA ILE A 126 55.43 -14.70 -30.15
C ILE A 126 55.73 -16.12 -29.75
N THR A 127 56.52 -16.32 -28.70
CA THR A 127 56.76 -17.65 -28.14
C THR A 127 55.43 -18.18 -27.55
N ASP A 128 55.25 -19.50 -27.55
CA ASP A 128 54.04 -20.15 -26.97
C ASP A 128 53.76 -19.72 -25.54
N SER A 129 54.75 -19.27 -24.79
CA SER A 129 54.62 -18.72 -23.43
C SER A 129 53.90 -17.38 -23.41
N VAL A 130 54.26 -16.43 -24.24
CA VAL A 130 53.63 -15.07 -24.32
C VAL A 130 52.15 -15.19 -24.77
N GLU A 131 51.88 -16.15 -25.66
CA GLU A 131 50.51 -16.40 -26.11
C GLU A 131 49.63 -17.01 -24.99
N SER A 132 50.24 -17.85 -24.14
CA SER A 132 49.59 -18.38 -22.91
C SER A 132 49.29 -17.25 -21.92
N ASP A 133 50.23 -16.33 -21.72
CA ASP A 133 50.13 -15.24 -20.75
C ASP A 133 49.03 -14.22 -21.14
N ILE A 134 48.98 -13.80 -22.42
CA ILE A 134 47.89 -12.93 -22.92
C ILE A 134 46.52 -13.60 -22.74
N SER A 135 46.43 -14.90 -23.01
CA SER A 135 45.19 -15.67 -22.85
C SER A 135 44.73 -15.76 -21.39
N GLN A 136 45.67 -15.88 -20.44
CA GLN A 136 45.40 -15.90 -19.01
C GLN A 136 44.94 -14.54 -18.50
N ILE A 137 45.67 -13.49 -18.86
CA ILE A 137 45.33 -12.09 -18.51
C ILE A 137 43.95 -11.73 -19.06
N LEU A 138 43.64 -12.04 -20.29
CA LEU A 138 42.34 -11.80 -20.90
C LEU A 138 41.22 -12.49 -20.14
N LYS A 139 41.42 -13.71 -19.70
CA LYS A 139 40.45 -14.44 -18.87
C LYS A 139 40.28 -13.77 -17.50
N ALA A 140 41.38 -13.39 -16.85
CA ALA A 140 41.35 -12.69 -15.57
C ALA A 140 40.58 -11.40 -15.67
N ILE A 141 40.84 -10.55 -16.66
CA ILE A 141 40.14 -9.29 -16.93
C ILE A 141 38.64 -9.55 -17.10
N ASN A 142 38.22 -10.43 -17.98
CA ASN A 142 36.83 -10.72 -18.25
C ASN A 142 36.10 -11.34 -17.05
N ASN A 143 36.78 -12.23 -16.30
CA ASN A 143 36.23 -12.82 -15.06
C ASN A 143 36.05 -11.76 -13.98
N SER A 144 37.11 -10.97 -13.70
CA SER A 144 37.08 -9.92 -12.69
C SER A 144 35.98 -8.89 -12.97
N TYR A 145 35.74 -8.51 -14.22
CA TYR A 145 34.64 -7.66 -14.59
C TYR A 145 33.27 -8.31 -14.33
N LYS A 146 33.09 -9.59 -14.66
CA LYS A 146 31.83 -10.30 -14.36
C LYS A 146 31.56 -10.38 -12.87
N VAL A 147 32.60 -10.69 -12.08
CA VAL A 147 32.49 -10.76 -10.61
C VAL A 147 32.21 -9.38 -10.02
N SER A 148 32.93 -8.34 -10.46
CA SER A 148 32.70 -6.96 -10.00
C SER A 148 31.29 -6.47 -10.32
N LYS A 149 30.78 -6.74 -11.52
CA LYS A 149 29.40 -6.41 -11.94
C LYS A 149 28.37 -7.10 -11.04
N ILE A 150 28.58 -8.38 -10.70
CA ILE A 150 27.72 -9.12 -9.78
C ILE A 150 27.79 -8.50 -8.37
N ASN A 151 28.98 -8.24 -7.86
CA ASN A 151 29.20 -7.67 -6.54
C ASN A 151 28.57 -6.27 -6.42
N PHE A 152 28.72 -5.44 -7.45
CA PHE A 152 28.08 -4.14 -7.52
C PHE A 152 26.54 -4.23 -7.48
N ILE A 153 25.94 -5.11 -8.28
CA ILE A 153 24.48 -5.35 -8.28
C ILE A 153 24.01 -5.84 -6.91
N TRP A 154 24.75 -6.75 -6.26
CA TRP A 154 24.42 -7.24 -4.94
C TRP A 154 24.52 -6.15 -3.87
N LYS A 155 25.57 -5.32 -3.92
CA LYS A 155 25.75 -4.19 -2.99
C LYS A 155 24.58 -3.21 -3.13
N LYS A 156 24.25 -2.81 -4.35
CA LYS A 156 23.12 -1.94 -4.64
C LYS A 156 21.78 -2.52 -4.12
N LYS A 157 21.50 -3.78 -4.40
CA LYS A 157 20.29 -4.46 -3.87
C LYS A 157 20.26 -4.53 -2.35
N LEU A 158 21.41 -4.74 -1.71
CA LEU A 158 21.47 -4.75 -0.24
C LEU A 158 21.15 -3.38 0.35
N GLU A 159 21.62 -2.31 -0.27
CA GLU A 159 21.33 -0.93 0.14
C GLU A 159 19.86 -0.57 -0.07
N GLU A 160 19.28 -0.91 -1.22
CA GLU A 160 17.85 -0.75 -1.49
C GLU A 160 17.00 -1.49 -0.45
N ASN A 161 17.37 -2.73 -0.12
CA ASN A 161 16.69 -3.52 0.92
C ASN A 161 16.80 -2.87 2.31
N LYS A 162 17.97 -2.35 2.68
CA LYS A 162 18.15 -1.64 3.95
C LYS A 162 17.28 -0.39 4.03
N LYS A 163 17.21 0.39 2.95
CA LYS A 163 16.36 1.59 2.87
C LYS A 163 14.87 1.21 2.98
N ALA A 164 14.44 0.16 2.30
CA ALA A 164 13.07 -0.35 2.38
C ALA A 164 12.71 -0.80 3.81
N VAL A 165 13.58 -1.57 4.48
CA VAL A 165 13.39 -2.00 5.88
C VAL A 165 13.35 -0.79 6.82
N SER A 166 14.22 0.22 6.62
CA SER A 166 14.19 1.45 7.40
C SER A 166 12.84 2.17 7.29
N ASN A 167 12.32 2.34 6.08
CA ASN A 167 11.03 2.98 5.86
C ASN A 167 9.89 2.19 6.52
N GLN A 168 9.90 0.85 6.43
CA GLN A 168 8.91 0.01 7.12
C GLN A 168 8.94 0.20 8.63
N LEU A 169 10.14 0.19 9.23
CA LEU A 169 10.29 0.40 10.68
C LEU A 169 9.82 1.79 11.11
N GLU A 170 10.08 2.82 10.31
CA GLU A 170 9.62 4.19 10.59
C GLU A 170 8.09 4.28 10.58
N GLU A 171 7.42 3.67 9.61
CA GLU A 171 5.95 3.66 9.54
C GLU A 171 5.33 2.83 10.69
N VAL A 172 5.91 1.69 11.05
CA VAL A 172 5.49 0.92 12.23
C VAL A 172 5.67 1.73 13.52
N SER A 173 6.79 2.45 13.64
CA SER A 173 7.04 3.34 14.78
C SER A 173 5.97 4.43 14.90
N LYS A 174 5.64 5.12 13.79
CA LYS A 174 4.59 6.14 13.77
C LYS A 174 3.23 5.57 14.17
N ALA A 175 2.89 4.39 13.64
CA ALA A 175 1.63 3.73 13.96
C ALA A 175 1.52 3.39 15.46
N ILE A 176 2.59 2.85 16.06
CA ILE A 176 2.64 2.56 17.50
C ILE A 176 2.58 3.85 18.32
N GLY A 177 3.27 4.92 17.88
CA GLY A 177 3.23 6.23 18.53
C GLY A 177 1.83 6.83 18.53
N ASN A 178 1.09 6.74 17.43
CA ASN A 178 -0.30 7.19 17.33
C ASN A 178 -1.20 6.43 18.31
N ILE A 179 -1.09 5.11 18.37
CA ILE A 179 -1.83 4.27 19.33
C ILE A 179 -1.51 4.69 20.78
N ALA A 180 -0.22 4.90 21.08
CA ALA A 180 0.22 5.34 22.40
C ALA A 180 -0.34 6.72 22.76
N GLN A 181 -0.38 7.65 21.81
CA GLN A 181 -0.93 8.98 22.00
C GLN A 181 -2.44 8.94 22.23
N GLU A 182 -3.17 8.14 21.48
CA GLU A 182 -4.62 7.91 21.70
C GLU A 182 -4.89 7.33 23.09
N MET A 183 -4.07 6.38 23.55
CA MET A 183 -4.20 5.80 24.89
C MET A 183 -3.76 6.75 26.00
N GLY A 184 -2.78 7.63 25.75
CA GLY A 184 -2.26 8.59 26.71
C GLY A 184 -3.10 9.86 26.86
N ASN A 185 -3.85 10.27 25.82
CA ASN A 185 -4.68 11.48 25.78
C ASN A 185 -6.04 11.32 26.50
N ILE A 186 -6.18 10.34 27.37
CA ILE A 186 -7.35 10.24 28.26
C ILE A 186 -7.20 11.32 29.33
N GLU A 187 -7.59 12.56 28.97
CA GLU A 187 -7.57 13.70 29.88
C GLU A 187 -8.62 13.57 30.99
N GLU A 188 -8.37 14.26 32.11
CA GLU A 188 -9.10 14.24 33.40
C GLU A 188 -10.59 14.67 33.34
N LYS A 189 -11.11 15.12 32.21
CA LYS A 189 -12.54 15.22 31.95
C LYS A 189 -12.91 14.22 30.89
N GLU A 190 -13.44 13.07 31.32
CA GLU A 190 -14.03 12.15 30.36
C GLU A 190 -15.00 12.92 29.45
N PRO A 191 -14.75 13.01 28.15
CA PRO A 191 -15.71 13.62 27.24
C PRO A 191 -17.04 12.88 27.38
N PHE A 192 -18.14 13.61 27.42
CA PHE A 192 -19.48 13.05 27.59
C PHE A 192 -19.82 12.46 28.99
N SER A 193 -19.17 12.89 30.07
CA SER A 193 -19.46 12.37 31.43
C SER A 193 -20.94 12.56 31.83
N GLU A 194 -21.52 13.70 31.52
CA GLU A 194 -22.96 13.97 31.78
C GLU A 194 -23.87 13.06 30.96
N GLN A 195 -23.58 12.90 29.66
CA GLN A 195 -24.34 12.01 28.77
C GLN A 195 -24.20 10.55 29.17
N LYS A 196 -23.01 10.09 29.58
CA LYS A 196 -22.80 8.74 30.07
C LYS A 196 -23.64 8.46 31.31
N GLU A 197 -23.70 9.39 32.27
CA GLU A 197 -24.49 9.24 33.47
C GLU A 197 -25.99 9.25 33.15
N GLU A 198 -26.48 10.16 32.30
CA GLU A 198 -27.87 10.19 31.86
C GLU A 198 -28.27 8.87 31.16
N ILE A 199 -27.42 8.33 30.28
CA ILE A 199 -27.66 7.05 29.63
C ILE A 199 -27.72 5.93 30.65
N ARG A 200 -26.82 5.91 31.63
CA ARG A 200 -26.79 4.89 32.70
C ARG A 200 -28.09 4.88 33.48
N ILE A 201 -28.56 6.05 33.96
CA ILE A 201 -29.81 6.19 34.70
C ILE A 201 -30.99 5.71 33.85
N LEU A 202 -31.11 6.14 32.60
CA LEU A 202 -32.22 5.74 31.72
C LEU A 202 -32.19 4.24 31.36
N MET A 203 -31.02 3.63 31.31
CA MET A 203 -30.88 2.19 31.08
C MET A 203 -31.25 1.38 32.32
N GLU A 204 -30.88 1.84 33.52
CA GLU A 204 -31.30 1.22 34.80
C GLU A 204 -32.84 1.26 34.99
N GLU A 205 -33.48 2.41 34.67
CA GLU A 205 -34.94 2.52 34.70
C GLU A 205 -35.66 1.53 33.77
N LYS A 206 -34.96 0.99 32.78
CA LYS A 206 -35.48 -0.04 31.85
C LYS A 206 -35.01 -1.45 32.18
N GLU A 207 -34.48 -1.66 33.38
CA GLU A 207 -33.94 -2.94 33.83
C GLU A 207 -32.81 -3.50 32.95
N MET A 208 -31.99 -2.58 32.39
CA MET A 208 -30.83 -2.90 31.54
C MET A 208 -29.56 -2.24 32.10
N PRO A 209 -29.07 -2.71 33.28
CA PRO A 209 -27.91 -2.10 33.91
C PRO A 209 -26.66 -2.21 33.04
N LEU A 210 -25.89 -1.12 32.97
CA LEU A 210 -24.63 -1.06 32.23
C LEU A 210 -23.44 -1.31 33.16
N LYS A 211 -22.52 -2.17 32.72
CA LYS A 211 -21.17 -2.31 33.30
C LYS A 211 -20.29 -1.13 32.93
N ASN A 212 -20.22 -0.86 31.64
CA ASN A 212 -19.39 0.20 31.11
C ASN A 212 -20.05 0.85 29.88
N ILE A 213 -19.66 2.11 29.61
CA ILE A 213 -20.10 2.87 28.46
C ILE A 213 -18.93 3.69 27.90
N ILE A 214 -18.68 3.53 26.61
CA ILE A 214 -17.66 4.29 25.86
C ILE A 214 -18.36 5.08 24.78
N ILE A 215 -18.15 6.41 24.76
CA ILE A 215 -18.67 7.30 23.72
C ILE A 215 -17.48 7.92 23.02
N LYS A 216 -17.38 7.69 21.72
CA LYS A 216 -16.40 8.34 20.82
C LYS A 216 -17.14 9.24 19.85
N LYS A 217 -16.60 10.42 19.59
CA LYS A 217 -17.08 11.35 18.57
C LYS A 217 -15.98 11.56 17.55
N GLU A 218 -16.27 11.23 16.32
CA GLU A 218 -15.38 11.46 15.18
C GLU A 218 -15.35 12.97 14.82
N GLU A 219 -14.31 13.39 14.09
CA GLU A 219 -14.18 14.79 13.61
C GLU A 219 -15.39 15.25 12.80
N THR A 220 -16.00 14.35 12.05
CA THR A 220 -17.22 14.59 11.26
C THR A 220 -18.48 14.80 12.10
N GLY A 221 -18.38 14.59 13.42
CA GLY A 221 -19.49 14.66 14.37
C GLY A 221 -20.27 13.35 14.49
N ARG A 222 -19.89 12.29 13.79
CA ARG A 222 -20.43 10.93 13.96
C ARG A 222 -20.11 10.44 15.36
N MET A 223 -21.09 9.80 16.01
CA MET A 223 -20.94 9.24 17.35
C MET A 223 -20.90 7.72 17.25
N ARG A 224 -19.98 7.09 18.01
CA ARG A 224 -19.93 5.66 18.26
C ARG A 224 -20.11 5.43 19.76
N VAL A 225 -21.05 4.59 20.13
CA VAL A 225 -21.33 4.24 21.52
C VAL A 225 -21.21 2.76 21.73
N THR A 226 -20.27 2.35 22.56
CA THR A 226 -20.10 0.94 22.96
C THR A 226 -20.63 0.75 24.36
N LEU A 227 -21.55 -0.17 24.54
CA LEU A 227 -22.20 -0.50 25.80
C LEU A 227 -21.83 -1.92 26.22
N TYR A 228 -21.41 -2.09 27.45
CA TYR A 228 -21.14 -3.38 28.06
C TYR A 228 -22.16 -3.68 29.13
N THR A 229 -22.77 -4.87 29.09
CA THR A 229 -23.76 -5.34 30.09
C THR A 229 -23.37 -6.70 30.61
N ASP A 230 -23.97 -7.08 31.75
CA ASP A 230 -23.87 -8.45 32.27
C ASP A 230 -24.51 -9.47 31.31
N ILE A 231 -24.13 -10.73 31.50
CA ILE A 231 -24.70 -11.85 30.76
C ILE A 231 -26.10 -12.13 31.31
N CYS A 232 -27.07 -12.34 30.42
CA CYS A 232 -28.42 -12.75 30.82
C CYS A 232 -28.40 -14.12 31.54
N GLU A 233 -29.14 -14.26 32.65
CA GLU A 233 -29.28 -15.51 33.35
C GLU A 233 -30.07 -16.57 32.55
N ASN A 234 -30.96 -16.11 31.64
CA ASN A 234 -31.80 -16.97 30.83
C ASN A 234 -31.94 -16.49 29.40
N VAL A 235 -31.72 -17.38 28.42
CA VAL A 235 -31.82 -17.12 26.96
C VAL A 235 -33.26 -16.79 26.55
N GLU A 236 -34.26 -17.38 27.23
CA GLU A 236 -35.68 -17.19 26.89
C GLU A 236 -36.23 -15.82 27.27
N LYS A 237 -35.57 -15.12 28.19
CA LYS A 237 -35.91 -13.75 28.62
C LYS A 237 -34.71 -12.83 28.49
N PRO A 238 -34.31 -12.45 27.26
CA PRO A 238 -33.17 -11.58 27.11
C PRO A 238 -33.49 -10.20 27.68
N VAL A 239 -32.64 -9.69 28.55
CA VAL A 239 -32.75 -8.35 29.15
C VAL A 239 -32.45 -7.30 28.07
N CYS A 240 -31.67 -7.63 27.05
CA CYS A 240 -31.24 -6.73 26.01
C CYS A 240 -32.36 -6.35 25.02
N ASN A 241 -32.65 -5.07 24.93
CA ASN A 241 -33.59 -4.50 23.96
C ASN A 241 -32.94 -3.39 23.15
N THR A 242 -32.29 -3.79 22.06
CA THR A 242 -31.50 -2.88 21.20
C THR A 242 -32.32 -1.73 20.63
N LYS A 243 -33.63 -1.91 20.37
CA LYS A 243 -34.52 -0.86 19.88
C LYS A 243 -34.82 0.19 20.99
N LYS A 244 -34.99 -0.23 22.22
CA LYS A 244 -35.16 0.69 23.34
C LYS A 244 -33.87 1.43 23.64
N THR A 245 -32.75 0.72 23.63
CA THR A 245 -31.41 1.28 23.82
C THR A 245 -31.13 2.36 22.77
N ALA A 246 -31.38 2.09 21.49
CA ALA A 246 -31.18 3.08 20.41
C ALA A 246 -32.00 4.37 20.67
N LYS A 247 -33.25 4.26 21.14
CA LYS A 247 -34.08 5.42 21.47
C LYS A 247 -33.56 6.22 22.67
N ILE A 248 -32.98 5.56 23.68
CA ILE A 248 -32.35 6.23 24.81
C ILE A 248 -31.13 7.02 24.32
N LEU A 249 -30.26 6.37 23.54
CA LEU A 249 -29.10 7.02 22.97
C LEU A 249 -29.48 8.21 22.06
N GLU A 250 -30.51 8.06 21.22
CA GLU A 250 -31.02 9.12 20.36
C GLU A 250 -31.51 10.34 21.16
N LYS A 251 -32.20 10.09 22.29
CA LYS A 251 -32.67 11.13 23.18
C LYS A 251 -31.52 11.92 23.82
N VAL A 252 -30.51 11.24 24.34
CA VAL A 252 -29.42 11.86 25.10
C VAL A 252 -28.40 12.51 24.16
N LEU A 253 -28.07 11.86 23.03
CA LEU A 253 -27.06 12.35 22.10
C LEU A 253 -27.61 13.25 21.00
N SER A 254 -28.93 13.41 20.92
CA SER A 254 -29.62 14.22 19.90
C SER A 254 -29.28 13.79 18.46
N GLN A 255 -28.92 12.53 18.26
CA GLN A 255 -28.59 11.94 16.98
C GLN A 255 -29.26 10.57 16.84
N LYS A 256 -29.77 10.27 15.66
CA LYS A 256 -30.37 8.96 15.40
C LYS A 256 -29.29 7.88 15.44
N MET A 257 -29.47 6.87 16.29
CA MET A 257 -28.50 5.82 16.53
C MET A 257 -29.01 4.49 16.00
N ILE A 258 -28.14 3.76 15.30
CA ILE A 258 -28.40 2.41 14.80
C ILE A 258 -27.46 1.41 15.45
N LEU A 259 -27.94 0.18 15.65
CA LEU A 259 -27.11 -0.92 16.12
C LEU A 259 -26.20 -1.38 14.98
N GLU A 260 -24.89 -1.32 15.20
CA GLU A 260 -23.87 -1.76 14.24
C GLU A 260 -23.42 -3.18 14.54
N LYS A 261 -23.12 -3.47 15.82
CA LYS A 261 -22.60 -4.75 16.26
C LYS A 261 -23.25 -5.18 17.56
N GLN A 262 -23.50 -6.48 17.70
CA GLN A 262 -23.96 -7.08 18.94
C GLN A 262 -23.22 -8.39 19.20
N GLU A 263 -22.53 -8.49 20.34
CA GLU A 263 -21.93 -9.72 20.83
C GLU A 263 -22.63 -10.17 22.10
N CYS A 264 -23.24 -11.34 22.04
CA CYS A 264 -23.97 -11.92 23.18
C CYS A 264 -23.05 -12.81 24.00
N GLY A 265 -22.73 -12.40 25.23
CA GLY A 265 -21.85 -13.13 26.13
C GLY A 265 -22.35 -14.55 26.40
N LEU A 266 -23.66 -14.73 26.55
CA LEU A 266 -24.25 -16.04 26.81
C LEU A 266 -24.11 -17.01 25.63
N ARG A 267 -24.33 -16.53 24.39
CA ARG A 267 -24.23 -17.36 23.17
C ARG A 267 -22.78 -17.65 22.78
N GLN A 268 -21.90 -16.68 22.95
CA GLN A 268 -20.49 -16.74 22.54
C GLN A 268 -19.54 -17.14 23.67
N LYS A 269 -20.07 -17.40 24.89
CA LYS A 269 -19.29 -17.71 26.09
C LYS A 269 -18.26 -16.62 26.45
N LEU A 270 -18.65 -15.35 26.27
CA LEU A 270 -17.83 -14.19 26.63
C LEU A 270 -18.18 -13.73 28.06
N PRO A 271 -17.29 -12.99 28.77
CA PRO A 271 -17.53 -12.55 30.14
C PRO A 271 -18.61 -11.48 30.28
N GLN A 272 -19.05 -10.86 29.17
CA GLN A 272 -20.04 -9.79 29.10
C GLN A 272 -20.67 -9.70 27.71
N CYS A 273 -21.78 -8.97 27.60
CA CYS A 273 -22.35 -8.62 26.30
C CYS A 273 -21.82 -7.27 25.83
N GLU A 274 -21.60 -7.12 24.52
CA GLU A 274 -21.17 -5.87 23.88
C GLU A 274 -22.19 -5.44 22.83
N TYR A 275 -22.50 -4.13 22.82
CA TYR A 275 -23.37 -3.49 21.83
C TYR A 275 -22.68 -2.25 21.31
N VAL A 276 -22.50 -2.17 19.99
CA VAL A 276 -21.95 -0.99 19.33
C VAL A 276 -23.07 -0.30 18.55
N PHE A 277 -23.34 0.93 18.91
CA PHE A 277 -24.25 1.81 18.19
C PHE A 277 -23.48 2.92 17.49
N MET A 278 -23.95 3.29 16.31
CA MET A 278 -23.40 4.39 15.52
C MET A 278 -24.49 5.40 15.13
N SER A 279 -24.09 6.64 14.91
CA SER A 279 -24.96 7.62 14.24
C SER A 279 -25.38 7.10 12.87
N GLU A 280 -26.68 7.22 12.57
CA GLU A 280 -27.23 6.75 11.31
C GLU A 280 -26.66 7.55 10.13
N ASP A 281 -26.24 6.85 9.07
CA ASP A 281 -25.82 7.46 7.82
C ASP A 281 -26.96 8.30 7.20
N LYS A 282 -26.63 9.43 6.58
CA LYS A 282 -27.59 10.30 5.86
C LYS A 282 -27.92 9.79 4.47
N GLN A 283 -27.01 8.98 3.92
CA GLN A 283 -27.11 8.37 2.60
C GLN A 283 -26.99 6.86 2.70
N THR A 284 -27.27 6.17 1.62
CA THR A 284 -27.03 4.73 1.44
C THR A 284 -26.31 4.52 0.12
N LEU A 285 -25.59 3.41 0.00
CA LEU A 285 -24.92 3.05 -1.24
C LEU A 285 -25.47 1.72 -1.79
N GLN A 286 -25.40 1.60 -3.11
CA GLN A 286 -25.58 0.35 -3.83
C GLN A 286 -24.34 0.11 -4.66
N VAL A 287 -23.89 -1.15 -4.76
CA VAL A 287 -22.69 -1.53 -5.51
C VAL A 287 -23.04 -2.62 -6.49
N GLY A 288 -22.63 -2.44 -7.74
CA GLY A 288 -22.65 -3.46 -8.80
C GLY A 288 -21.23 -3.78 -9.23
N VAL A 289 -20.94 -5.05 -9.46
CA VAL A 289 -19.62 -5.51 -9.90
C VAL A 289 -19.77 -6.46 -11.07
N ALA A 290 -19.01 -6.22 -12.15
CA ALA A 290 -18.91 -7.15 -13.26
C ALA A 290 -17.42 -7.36 -13.61
N ARG A 291 -17.07 -8.59 -13.98
CA ARG A 291 -15.67 -8.92 -14.30
C ARG A 291 -15.56 -10.14 -15.19
N THR A 292 -14.48 -10.20 -15.98
CA THR A 292 -14.09 -11.37 -16.75
C THR A 292 -12.58 -11.50 -16.75
N THR A 293 -12.10 -12.71 -17.05
CA THR A 293 -10.65 -12.96 -17.18
C THR A 293 -10.22 -12.80 -18.63
N LYS A 294 -8.94 -12.51 -18.82
CA LYS A 294 -8.27 -12.60 -20.11
C LYS A 294 -8.57 -13.94 -20.80
N GLN A 295 -8.76 -13.89 -22.09
CA GLN A 295 -9.01 -15.10 -22.88
C GLN A 295 -7.92 -16.17 -22.65
N GLY A 296 -8.38 -17.39 -22.36
CA GLY A 296 -7.47 -18.52 -22.07
C GLY A 296 -6.93 -18.56 -20.64
N SER A 297 -7.25 -17.56 -19.80
CA SER A 297 -6.93 -17.57 -18.36
C SER A 297 -8.15 -18.00 -17.53
N THR A 298 -7.89 -18.72 -16.46
CA THR A 298 -8.90 -19.08 -15.43
C THR A 298 -8.77 -18.25 -14.16
N ILE A 299 -7.75 -17.41 -14.08
CA ILE A 299 -7.42 -16.61 -12.89
C ILE A 299 -7.23 -15.17 -13.33
N SER A 300 -8.02 -14.25 -12.76
CA SER A 300 -7.87 -12.82 -12.96
C SER A 300 -6.79 -12.26 -12.03
N GLY A 301 -5.94 -11.36 -12.54
CA GLY A 301 -5.00 -10.54 -11.78
C GLY A 301 -5.71 -9.51 -10.90
N ASP A 302 -6.92 -9.09 -11.27
CA ASP A 302 -7.71 -8.10 -10.55
C ASP A 302 -8.25 -8.61 -9.21
N THR A 303 -8.22 -7.76 -8.20
CA THR A 303 -8.86 -8.00 -6.90
C THR A 303 -9.71 -6.81 -6.50
N VAL A 304 -10.93 -7.08 -6.07
CA VAL A 304 -11.92 -6.09 -5.60
C VAL A 304 -12.27 -6.36 -4.15
N ILE A 305 -12.44 -5.28 -3.38
CA ILE A 305 -12.99 -5.34 -2.03
C ILE A 305 -14.07 -4.28 -1.83
N GLN A 306 -15.05 -4.64 -1.00
CA GLN A 306 -16.03 -3.74 -0.40
C GLN A 306 -16.17 -4.10 1.06
N THR A 307 -15.86 -3.17 1.96
CA THR A 307 -15.97 -3.40 3.41
C THR A 307 -16.38 -2.12 4.12
N LYS A 308 -16.97 -2.26 5.31
CA LYS A 308 -17.26 -1.15 6.21
C LYS A 308 -16.17 -1.09 7.28
N LEU A 309 -15.58 0.08 7.46
CA LEU A 309 -14.53 0.34 8.43
C LEU A 309 -15.12 0.57 9.83
N GLU A 310 -14.29 0.47 10.86
CA GLU A 310 -14.71 0.66 12.25
C GLU A 310 -15.26 2.06 12.53
N ASP A 311 -14.77 3.10 11.85
CA ASP A 311 -15.28 4.48 11.93
C ASP A 311 -16.60 4.68 11.18
N GLY A 312 -17.14 3.62 10.56
CA GLY A 312 -18.42 3.61 9.85
C GLY A 312 -18.35 4.08 8.41
N LYS A 313 -17.17 4.41 7.89
CA LYS A 313 -16.96 4.68 6.46
C LYS A 313 -16.98 3.39 5.64
N TYR A 314 -17.21 3.50 4.35
CA TYR A 314 -17.15 2.39 3.42
C TYR A 314 -15.89 2.48 2.58
N LEU A 315 -15.13 1.40 2.56
CA LEU A 315 -13.99 1.21 1.69
C LEU A 315 -14.41 0.37 0.48
N ILE A 316 -14.16 0.90 -0.70
CA ILE A 316 -14.28 0.16 -1.96
C ILE A 316 -12.95 0.32 -2.69
N ALA A 317 -12.33 -0.80 -3.06
CA ALA A 317 -11.05 -0.74 -3.75
C ALA A 317 -10.94 -1.79 -4.85
N LEU A 318 -10.20 -1.43 -5.88
CA LEU A 318 -9.79 -2.25 -7.00
C LEU A 318 -8.26 -2.23 -7.08
N SER A 319 -7.66 -3.38 -7.22
CA SER A 319 -6.22 -3.53 -7.45
C SER A 319 -6.00 -4.49 -8.60
N ASP A 320 -5.18 -4.08 -9.54
CA ASP A 320 -4.71 -4.91 -10.64
C ASP A 320 -3.22 -5.20 -10.44
N GLY A 321 -2.85 -6.49 -10.49
CA GLY A 321 -1.48 -6.97 -10.34
C GLY A 321 -0.77 -7.03 -11.66
N LYS A 322 0.50 -6.61 -11.71
CA LYS A 322 1.31 -6.65 -12.94
C LYS A 322 1.30 -8.02 -13.62
N GLY A 323 0.95 -8.03 -14.89
CA GLY A 323 0.94 -9.22 -15.75
C GLY A 323 -0.36 -10.00 -15.64
N THR A 324 -0.28 -11.33 -15.77
CA THR A 324 -1.48 -12.20 -15.78
C THR A 324 -1.30 -13.44 -14.91
N GLY A 325 -2.40 -14.06 -14.52
CA GLY A 325 -2.43 -15.33 -13.79
C GLY A 325 -2.06 -15.24 -12.31
N LYS A 326 -1.43 -16.30 -11.78
CA LYS A 326 -1.20 -16.43 -10.33
C LYS A 326 -0.31 -15.33 -9.72
N LYS A 327 0.72 -14.85 -10.43
CA LYS A 327 1.63 -13.82 -9.92
C LYS A 327 0.91 -12.49 -9.76
N ALA A 328 0.21 -12.05 -10.80
CA ALA A 328 -0.62 -10.85 -10.78
C ALA A 328 -1.68 -10.92 -9.67
N LYS A 329 -2.40 -12.05 -9.60
CA LYS A 329 -3.38 -12.31 -8.54
C LYS A 329 -2.81 -12.22 -7.14
N ASN A 330 -1.61 -12.75 -6.92
CA ASN A 330 -0.97 -12.70 -5.61
C ASN A 330 -0.60 -11.25 -5.23
N ALA A 331 -0.10 -10.45 -6.17
CA ALA A 331 0.25 -9.06 -5.93
C ALA A 331 -1.00 -8.25 -5.55
N SER A 332 -2.04 -8.23 -6.39
CA SER A 332 -3.29 -7.49 -6.13
C SER A 332 -3.99 -7.97 -4.85
N LYS A 333 -4.03 -9.29 -4.61
CA LYS A 333 -4.61 -9.86 -3.39
C LYS A 333 -3.85 -9.44 -2.14
N THR A 334 -2.52 -9.39 -2.19
CA THR A 334 -1.69 -8.95 -1.07
C THR A 334 -1.98 -7.49 -0.73
N VAL A 335 -2.02 -6.61 -1.73
CA VAL A 335 -2.37 -5.18 -1.54
C VAL A 335 -3.72 -5.05 -0.86
N ILE A 336 -4.76 -5.69 -1.41
CA ILE A 336 -6.13 -5.59 -0.89
C ILE A 336 -6.26 -6.20 0.51
N ALA A 337 -5.65 -7.37 0.77
CA ALA A 337 -5.73 -8.01 2.08
C ALA A 337 -5.00 -7.21 3.17
N MET A 338 -3.85 -6.62 2.85
CA MET A 338 -3.15 -5.73 3.77
C MET A 338 -3.94 -4.44 4.03
N LEU A 339 -4.47 -3.83 2.96
CA LEU A 339 -5.30 -2.62 3.06
C LEU A 339 -6.51 -2.85 3.97
N GLU A 340 -7.28 -3.91 3.71
CA GLU A 340 -8.42 -4.29 4.52
C GLU A 340 -8.03 -4.47 6.00
N LYS A 341 -6.99 -5.26 6.26
CA LYS A 341 -6.57 -5.58 7.61
C LYS A 341 -6.08 -4.35 8.37
N LEU A 342 -5.29 -3.49 7.75
CA LEU A 342 -4.76 -2.29 8.40
C LEU A 342 -5.88 -1.29 8.69
N LEU A 343 -6.72 -0.96 7.71
CA LEU A 343 -7.81 0.00 7.88
C LEU A 343 -8.89 -0.51 8.85
N THR A 344 -9.24 -1.80 8.83
CA THR A 344 -10.19 -2.37 9.81
C THR A 344 -9.59 -2.50 11.21
N SER A 345 -8.27 -2.47 11.35
CA SER A 345 -7.59 -2.40 12.64
C SER A 345 -7.40 -0.97 13.14
N GLY A 346 -7.92 0.04 12.44
CA GLY A 346 -7.89 1.45 12.85
C GLY A 346 -6.63 2.21 12.48
N PHE A 347 -5.74 1.63 11.63
CA PHE A 347 -4.62 2.39 11.09
C PHE A 347 -5.14 3.46 10.12
N ASP A 348 -4.51 4.62 10.12
CA ASP A 348 -4.83 5.65 9.14
C ASP A 348 -4.45 5.19 7.72
N LYS A 349 -5.11 5.78 6.73
CA LYS A 349 -4.98 5.39 5.33
C LYS A 349 -3.58 5.62 4.77
N ASP A 350 -2.94 6.74 5.13
CA ASP A 350 -1.63 7.13 4.59
C ASP A 350 -0.55 6.17 5.09
N THR A 351 -0.53 5.92 6.40
CA THR A 351 0.34 4.90 7.01
C THR A 351 0.09 3.51 6.40
N SER A 352 -1.18 3.14 6.21
CA SER A 352 -1.53 1.84 5.62
C SER A 352 -0.98 1.68 4.21
N ILE A 353 -1.15 2.68 3.35
CA ILE A 353 -0.69 2.61 1.96
C ILE A 353 0.84 2.65 1.88
N ARG A 354 1.51 3.49 2.68
CA ARG A 354 2.99 3.52 2.76
C ARG A 354 3.56 2.18 3.21
N LEU A 355 2.95 1.55 4.22
CA LEU A 355 3.36 0.24 4.71
C LEU A 355 3.17 -0.86 3.65
N ILE A 356 2.05 -0.84 2.92
CA ILE A 356 1.81 -1.75 1.79
C ILE A 356 2.86 -1.54 0.71
N ASN A 357 3.09 -0.27 0.33
CA ASN A 357 4.06 0.09 -0.69
C ASN A 357 5.47 -0.40 -0.35
N SER A 358 5.96 -0.10 0.85
CA SER A 358 7.29 -0.50 1.29
C SER A 358 7.43 -2.03 1.40
N THR A 359 6.34 -2.73 1.77
CA THR A 359 6.32 -4.20 1.82
C THR A 359 6.46 -4.82 0.43
N LEU A 360 5.72 -4.29 -0.57
CA LEU A 360 5.81 -4.76 -1.95
C LEU A 360 7.18 -4.43 -2.56
N ALA A 361 7.67 -3.21 -2.35
CA ALA A 361 8.99 -2.79 -2.85
C ALA A 361 10.12 -3.67 -2.28
N ALA A 362 10.04 -4.06 -1.00
CA ALA A 362 11.00 -4.98 -0.38
C ALA A 362 10.88 -6.42 -0.87
N ALA A 363 9.67 -6.87 -1.25
CA ALA A 363 9.42 -8.21 -1.77
C ALA A 363 9.83 -8.37 -3.25
N SER A 364 10.30 -7.31 -3.90
CA SER A 364 10.46 -7.19 -5.35
C SER A 364 11.58 -8.01 -6.01
N LYS A 365 11.91 -9.19 -5.47
CA LYS A 365 12.76 -10.15 -6.22
C LYS A 365 12.17 -10.58 -7.58
N ASP A 366 10.85 -10.33 -7.80
CA ASP A 366 10.08 -10.79 -8.95
C ASP A 366 9.21 -9.71 -9.60
N ASP A 367 9.56 -8.42 -9.51
CA ASP A 367 8.74 -7.31 -10.07
C ASP A 367 7.27 -7.35 -9.59
N MET A 368 7.04 -7.66 -8.32
CA MET A 368 5.70 -7.68 -7.74
C MET A 368 5.22 -6.26 -7.43
N TYR A 369 4.43 -5.69 -8.31
CA TYR A 369 3.71 -4.45 -8.04
C TYR A 369 2.26 -4.54 -8.52
N ALA A 370 1.42 -3.71 -7.96
CA ALA A 370 0.01 -3.65 -8.30
C ALA A 370 -0.52 -2.22 -8.23
N THR A 371 -1.55 -1.95 -9.02
CA THR A 371 -2.30 -0.70 -8.90
C THR A 371 -3.13 -0.69 -7.63
N LEU A 372 -3.48 0.48 -7.14
CA LEU A 372 -4.47 0.66 -6.09
C LEU A 372 -5.41 1.81 -6.47
N ASP A 373 -6.66 1.48 -6.71
CA ASP A 373 -7.77 2.42 -6.86
C ASP A 373 -8.69 2.27 -5.65
N MET A 374 -8.77 3.30 -4.81
CA MET A 374 -9.49 3.25 -3.55
C MET A 374 -10.44 4.43 -3.41
N ALA A 375 -11.68 4.14 -3.04
CA ALA A 375 -12.71 5.10 -2.67
C ALA A 375 -13.12 4.86 -1.21
N VAL A 376 -13.01 5.90 -0.38
CA VAL A 376 -13.51 5.92 1.00
C VAL A 376 -14.72 6.84 1.07
N LEU A 377 -15.88 6.26 1.40
CA LEU A 377 -17.15 6.96 1.41
C LEU A 377 -17.63 7.15 2.85
N ASP A 378 -17.73 8.39 3.31
CA ASP A 378 -18.40 8.74 4.56
C ASP A 378 -19.85 9.17 4.28
N LEU A 379 -20.77 8.22 4.39
CA LEU A 379 -22.20 8.44 4.13
C LEU A 379 -22.89 9.29 5.23
N TYR A 380 -22.25 9.46 6.38
CA TYR A 380 -22.72 10.35 7.43
C TYR A 380 -22.30 11.79 7.17
N ALA A 381 -21.00 12.02 6.88
CA ALA A 381 -20.48 13.34 6.54
C ALA A 381 -20.79 13.75 5.09
N GLN A 382 -21.21 12.82 4.25
CA GLN A 382 -21.45 13.00 2.81
C GLN A 382 -20.15 13.40 2.09
N LYS A 383 -19.06 12.72 2.39
CA LYS A 383 -17.72 12.94 1.82
C LYS A 383 -17.23 11.69 1.11
N LEU A 384 -16.50 11.91 0.04
CA LEU A 384 -15.80 10.89 -0.72
C LEU A 384 -14.36 11.29 -0.87
N GLU A 385 -13.49 10.35 -0.64
CA GLU A 385 -12.07 10.51 -0.84
C GLU A 385 -11.57 9.41 -1.78
N PHE A 386 -10.82 9.83 -2.80
CA PHE A 386 -10.15 8.93 -3.74
C PHE A 386 -8.65 8.92 -3.49
N ILE A 387 -8.07 7.72 -3.48
CA ILE A 387 -6.64 7.51 -3.52
C ILE A 387 -6.32 6.55 -4.66
N LYS A 388 -5.42 6.99 -5.54
CA LYS A 388 -5.08 6.25 -6.76
C LYS A 388 -3.57 6.12 -6.89
N ASN A 389 -3.08 4.88 -6.99
CA ASN A 389 -1.67 4.58 -7.21
C ASN A 389 -1.53 3.72 -8.48
N GLY A 390 -1.09 4.35 -9.57
CA GLY A 390 -0.98 3.71 -10.87
C GLY A 390 -2.32 3.22 -11.44
N ALA A 391 -3.43 3.67 -10.85
CA ALA A 391 -4.76 3.18 -11.19
C ALA A 391 -5.41 3.99 -12.31
N CYS A 392 -6.33 3.33 -13.00
CA CYS A 392 -7.16 3.90 -14.06
C CYS A 392 -8.04 5.05 -13.57
N PRO A 393 -8.52 5.93 -14.45
CA PRO A 393 -9.48 6.97 -14.10
C PRO A 393 -10.74 6.42 -13.47
N THR A 394 -11.33 7.20 -12.55
CA THR A 394 -12.68 6.96 -12.03
C THR A 394 -13.64 7.93 -12.68
N TYR A 395 -14.81 7.47 -13.04
CA TYR A 395 -15.86 8.28 -13.64
C TYR A 395 -16.91 8.61 -12.59
N VAL A 396 -17.34 9.86 -12.56
CA VAL A 396 -18.43 10.33 -11.70
C VAL A 396 -19.54 10.84 -12.59
N LYS A 397 -20.63 10.10 -12.62
CA LYS A 397 -21.84 10.47 -13.36
C LYS A 397 -22.83 11.16 -12.41
N HIS A 398 -23.17 12.40 -12.74
CA HIS A 398 -24.24 13.14 -12.14
C HIS A 398 -25.28 13.46 -13.21
N ASN A 399 -26.45 12.82 -13.15
CA ASN A 399 -27.44 12.86 -14.23
C ASN A 399 -26.85 12.37 -15.57
N LYS A 400 -26.76 13.28 -16.58
CA LYS A 400 -26.15 12.99 -17.89
C LYS A 400 -24.70 13.43 -17.99
N ASN A 401 -24.18 14.19 -17.03
CA ASN A 401 -22.79 14.65 -17.05
C ASN A 401 -21.87 13.61 -16.42
N VAL A 402 -20.78 13.31 -17.12
CA VAL A 402 -19.73 12.40 -16.63
C VAL A 402 -18.40 13.15 -16.53
N GLU A 403 -17.88 13.21 -15.32
CA GLU A 403 -16.56 13.74 -15.00
C GLU A 403 -15.55 12.61 -14.94
N ILE A 404 -14.31 12.85 -15.38
CA ILE A 404 -13.21 11.88 -15.30
C ILE A 404 -12.22 12.35 -14.25
N LEU A 405 -12.04 11.56 -13.21
CA LEU A 405 -11.08 11.80 -12.14
C LEU A 405 -9.80 10.99 -12.39
N LYS A 406 -8.67 11.68 -12.53
CA LYS A 406 -7.36 11.09 -12.81
C LYS A 406 -6.38 11.37 -11.68
N SER A 407 -5.41 10.49 -11.53
CA SER A 407 -4.22 10.72 -10.73
C SER A 407 -2.99 10.30 -11.54
N ILE A 408 -1.92 11.06 -11.41
CA ILE A 408 -0.62 10.74 -12.00
C ILE A 408 0.26 10.24 -10.87
N SER A 409 0.22 8.95 -10.61
CA SER A 409 1.06 8.29 -9.59
C SER A 409 1.49 6.91 -10.09
N LEU A 410 2.60 6.43 -9.57
CA LEU A 410 3.12 5.09 -9.90
C LEU A 410 2.34 4.01 -9.16
N PRO A 411 2.28 2.77 -9.69
CA PRO A 411 1.75 1.63 -8.98
C PRO A 411 2.47 1.37 -7.67
N THR A 412 1.76 0.77 -6.71
CA THR A 412 2.29 0.40 -5.39
C THR A 412 3.36 -0.67 -5.52
N GLY A 413 4.51 -0.46 -4.90
CA GLY A 413 5.68 -1.36 -4.94
C GLY A 413 6.71 -1.05 -6.02
N VAL A 414 6.46 -0.06 -6.88
CA VAL A 414 7.44 0.36 -7.93
C VAL A 414 8.59 1.15 -7.33
N LEU A 415 8.29 2.11 -6.44
CA LEU A 415 9.29 2.90 -5.73
C LEU A 415 9.20 2.67 -4.23
N PRO A 416 10.32 2.79 -3.49
CA PRO A 416 10.31 2.65 -2.03
C PRO A 416 9.45 3.70 -1.32
N ASP A 417 9.33 4.88 -1.90
CA ASP A 417 8.49 5.98 -1.39
C ASP A 417 7.49 6.43 -2.46
N ILE A 418 6.28 6.79 -2.02
CA ILE A 418 5.19 7.22 -2.91
C ILE A 418 4.54 8.49 -2.38
N ASP A 419 4.25 9.40 -3.30
CA ASP A 419 3.40 10.55 -3.03
C ASP A 419 1.93 10.13 -3.09
N LEU A 420 1.22 10.29 -1.98
CA LEU A 420 -0.20 10.01 -1.89
C LEU A 420 -0.98 11.26 -2.32
N VAL A 421 -1.69 11.16 -3.42
CA VAL A 421 -2.59 12.21 -3.87
C VAL A 421 -4.01 11.80 -3.53
N ALA A 422 -4.53 12.34 -2.42
CA ALA A 422 -5.93 12.20 -2.07
C ALA A 422 -6.73 13.34 -2.72
N ASN A 423 -7.87 13.00 -3.29
CA ASN A 423 -8.82 13.96 -3.82
C ASN A 423 -10.13 13.84 -3.06
N ASP A 424 -10.48 14.91 -2.34
CA ASP A 424 -11.72 14.97 -1.56
C ASP A 424 -12.86 15.57 -2.40
N ARG A 425 -14.05 15.02 -2.23
CA ARG A 425 -15.26 15.47 -2.89
C ARG A 425 -16.48 15.33 -1.99
N ASP A 426 -17.45 16.24 -2.16
CA ASP A 426 -18.77 16.06 -1.59
C ASP A 426 -19.55 14.98 -2.35
N LEU A 427 -20.28 14.14 -1.61
CA LEU A 427 -21.17 13.12 -2.16
C LEU A 427 -22.57 13.68 -2.35
N GLU A 428 -23.02 13.75 -3.58
CA GLU A 428 -24.38 14.12 -3.90
C GLU A 428 -25.30 12.89 -4.05
N ALA A 429 -26.57 13.08 -3.70
CA ALA A 429 -27.55 12.01 -3.94
C ALA A 429 -27.73 11.76 -5.44
N ASN A 430 -27.76 10.51 -5.84
CA ASN A 430 -27.81 9.99 -7.20
C ASN A 430 -26.48 10.06 -7.98
N ASP A 431 -25.39 10.45 -7.34
CA ASP A 431 -24.07 10.25 -7.96
C ASP A 431 -23.82 8.77 -8.20
N ILE A 432 -23.26 8.47 -9.38
CA ILE A 432 -22.82 7.14 -9.76
C ILE A 432 -21.31 7.21 -10.04
N LEU A 433 -20.55 6.45 -9.26
CA LEU A 433 -19.11 6.31 -9.45
C LEU A 433 -18.82 5.01 -10.20
N VAL A 434 -17.88 5.08 -11.13
CA VAL A 434 -17.45 3.91 -11.93
C VAL A 434 -15.93 3.82 -11.86
N MET A 435 -15.45 2.72 -11.28
CA MET A 435 -14.03 2.35 -11.19
C MET A 435 -13.82 1.13 -12.09
N CYS A 436 -12.71 1.09 -12.84
CA CYS A 436 -12.42 -0.02 -13.73
C CYS A 436 -10.92 -0.29 -13.86
N SER A 437 -10.56 -1.53 -14.23
CA SER A 437 -9.19 -1.90 -14.57
C SER A 437 -8.85 -1.46 -16.01
N ASP A 438 -7.56 -1.47 -16.34
CA ASP A 438 -7.04 -1.05 -17.64
C ASP A 438 -7.55 -1.93 -18.79
N GLY A 439 -7.79 -3.23 -18.57
CA GLY A 439 -8.38 -4.11 -19.57
C GLY A 439 -9.72 -3.63 -20.10
N ILE A 440 -10.51 -2.87 -19.31
CA ILE A 440 -11.72 -2.22 -19.78
C ILE A 440 -11.38 -0.97 -20.58
N ILE A 441 -10.54 -0.08 -20.06
CA ILE A 441 -10.18 1.19 -20.72
C ILE A 441 -9.52 0.94 -22.07
N ASP A 442 -8.59 -0.01 -22.12
CA ASP A 442 -7.81 -0.35 -23.28
C ASP A 442 -8.56 -1.18 -24.33
N SER A 443 -9.80 -1.57 -24.06
CA SER A 443 -10.60 -2.38 -24.98
C SER A 443 -10.96 -1.68 -26.28
N SER A 444 -11.07 -0.34 -26.27
CA SER A 444 -11.43 0.44 -27.47
C SER A 444 -10.22 1.12 -28.10
N GLU A 445 -10.03 0.96 -29.41
CA GLU A 445 -9.04 1.64 -30.22
C GLU A 445 -9.64 2.83 -31.01
N GLU A 446 -10.96 3.06 -30.89
CA GLU A 446 -11.68 4.08 -31.67
C GLU A 446 -11.27 5.51 -31.30
N TYR A 447 -10.90 5.74 -30.04
CA TYR A 447 -10.54 7.04 -29.52
C TYR A 447 -9.04 7.15 -29.25
N THR A 448 -8.40 8.24 -29.67
CA THR A 448 -7.00 8.56 -29.31
C THR A 448 -6.85 8.64 -27.79
N ASN A 449 -7.83 9.23 -27.08
CA ASN A 449 -7.93 9.15 -25.64
C ASN A 449 -8.93 8.04 -25.28
N LYS A 450 -8.41 6.87 -24.96
CA LYS A 450 -9.18 5.64 -24.67
C LYS A 450 -10.19 5.79 -23.53
N GLU A 451 -10.04 6.77 -22.66
CA GLU A 451 -10.97 6.98 -21.53
C GLU A 451 -12.31 7.56 -21.98
N LEU A 452 -12.35 8.18 -23.16
CA LEU A 452 -13.55 8.89 -23.63
C LEU A 452 -14.69 7.95 -24.04
N TRP A 453 -14.40 6.73 -24.48
CA TRP A 453 -15.46 5.81 -24.88
C TRP A 453 -16.35 5.41 -23.67
N ILE A 454 -15.74 5.19 -22.49
CA ILE A 454 -16.49 4.90 -21.26
C ILE A 454 -17.33 6.12 -20.85
N LYS A 455 -16.73 7.33 -20.93
CA LYS A 455 -17.45 8.54 -20.63
C LYS A 455 -18.72 8.67 -21.47
N TYR A 456 -18.59 8.57 -22.79
CA TYR A 456 -19.73 8.72 -23.71
C TYR A 456 -20.76 7.60 -23.52
N LEU A 457 -20.31 6.34 -23.34
CA LEU A 457 -21.22 5.26 -23.01
C LEU A 457 -22.00 5.52 -21.71
N LEU A 458 -21.34 6.01 -20.67
CA LEU A 458 -22.01 6.33 -19.42
C LEU A 458 -22.99 7.51 -19.56
N GLU A 459 -22.71 8.50 -20.42
CA GLU A 459 -23.62 9.61 -20.71
C GLU A 459 -24.92 9.11 -21.40
N ASP A 460 -24.81 8.08 -22.23
CA ASP A 460 -25.93 7.49 -22.96
C ASP A 460 -26.75 6.47 -22.14
N ILE A 461 -26.17 5.88 -21.09
CA ILE A 461 -26.88 4.93 -20.23
C ILE A 461 -27.95 5.67 -19.41
N GLU A 462 -29.22 5.26 -19.58
CA GLU A 462 -30.36 5.84 -18.87
C GLU A 462 -30.74 5.09 -17.58
N THR A 463 -30.30 3.84 -17.41
CA THR A 463 -30.62 3.05 -16.21
C THR A 463 -29.82 3.51 -15.01
N ASP A 464 -30.44 3.44 -13.84
CA ASP A 464 -29.83 3.72 -12.53
C ASP A 464 -29.42 2.45 -11.77
N ASP A 465 -29.67 1.28 -12.34
CA ASP A 465 -29.34 -0.01 -11.74
C ASP A 465 -27.84 -0.26 -11.89
N VAL A 466 -27.13 -0.25 -10.77
CA VAL A 466 -25.66 -0.36 -10.73
C VAL A 466 -25.13 -1.64 -11.35
N GLN A 467 -25.84 -2.77 -11.18
CA GLN A 467 -25.40 -4.03 -11.77
C GLN A 467 -25.60 -4.01 -13.30
N LYS A 468 -26.72 -3.47 -13.78
CA LYS A 468 -26.95 -3.32 -15.22
C LYS A 468 -25.92 -2.40 -15.87
N ILE A 469 -25.54 -1.30 -15.21
CA ILE A 469 -24.51 -0.40 -15.72
C ILE A 469 -23.18 -1.15 -15.81
N ALA A 470 -22.78 -1.89 -14.77
CA ALA A 470 -21.57 -2.70 -14.78
C ALA A 470 -21.58 -3.74 -15.92
N ASP A 471 -22.70 -4.44 -16.09
CA ASP A 471 -22.84 -5.47 -17.12
C ASP A 471 -22.81 -4.88 -18.55
N ILE A 472 -23.41 -3.70 -18.76
CA ILE A 472 -23.40 -2.99 -20.06
C ILE A 472 -21.97 -2.58 -20.41
N VAL A 473 -21.25 -1.92 -19.50
CA VAL A 473 -19.88 -1.46 -19.76
C VAL A 473 -18.95 -2.64 -19.99
N LEU A 474 -19.04 -3.69 -19.19
CA LEU A 474 -18.23 -4.90 -19.38
C LEU A 474 -18.52 -5.56 -20.73
N LYS A 475 -19.80 -5.67 -21.10
CA LYS A 475 -20.20 -6.25 -22.39
C LYS A 475 -19.64 -5.45 -23.56
N GLU A 476 -19.75 -4.12 -23.53
CA GLU A 476 -19.20 -3.25 -24.56
C GLU A 476 -17.67 -3.40 -24.66
N ALA A 477 -16.97 -3.48 -23.51
CA ALA A 477 -15.53 -3.72 -23.49
C ALA A 477 -15.15 -5.07 -24.13
N ILE A 478 -15.94 -6.13 -23.90
CA ILE A 478 -15.74 -7.43 -24.54
C ILE A 478 -16.01 -7.35 -26.04
N ASP A 479 -17.09 -6.68 -26.43
CA ASP A 479 -17.49 -6.52 -27.83
C ASP A 479 -16.45 -5.71 -28.63
N ASN A 480 -15.86 -4.65 -28.04
CA ASN A 480 -14.74 -3.90 -28.59
C ASN A 480 -13.48 -4.79 -28.87
N ASN A 481 -13.32 -5.85 -28.11
CA ASN A 481 -12.28 -6.86 -28.32
C ASN A 481 -12.75 -8.07 -29.15
N TYR A 482 -13.80 -7.90 -29.96
CA TYR A 482 -14.36 -8.96 -30.81
C TYR A 482 -14.78 -10.21 -30.03
N GLY A 483 -15.28 -10.06 -28.82
CA GLY A 483 -15.70 -11.13 -27.93
C GLY A 483 -14.55 -11.88 -27.25
N MET A 484 -13.30 -11.39 -27.35
CA MET A 484 -12.09 -12.04 -26.83
C MET A 484 -11.31 -11.07 -25.93
N PRO A 485 -11.56 -11.06 -24.61
CA PRO A 485 -10.85 -10.18 -23.69
C PRO A 485 -9.32 -10.32 -23.79
N LYS A 486 -8.63 -9.23 -24.14
CA LYS A 486 -7.17 -9.18 -24.28
C LYS A 486 -6.47 -9.12 -22.93
N ASP A 487 -7.17 -8.65 -21.89
CA ASP A 487 -6.70 -8.59 -20.50
C ASP A 487 -7.82 -8.87 -19.51
N ASP A 488 -7.48 -8.99 -18.23
CA ASP A 488 -8.46 -9.09 -17.15
C ASP A 488 -9.28 -7.80 -17.08
N MET A 489 -10.59 -7.91 -16.94
CA MET A 489 -11.51 -6.79 -16.95
C MET A 489 -12.36 -6.80 -15.68
N SER A 490 -12.29 -5.73 -14.91
CA SER A 490 -13.10 -5.53 -13.71
C SER A 490 -13.69 -4.13 -13.68
N ILE A 491 -14.95 -4.05 -13.29
CA ILE A 491 -15.68 -2.80 -13.12
C ILE A 491 -16.48 -2.82 -11.83
N ILE A 492 -16.48 -1.70 -11.13
CA ILE A 492 -17.27 -1.44 -9.93
C ILE A 492 -18.10 -0.20 -10.19
N VAL A 493 -19.40 -0.32 -9.98
CA VAL A 493 -20.35 0.80 -10.08
C VAL A 493 -20.97 1.04 -8.72
N ILE A 494 -20.91 2.26 -8.22
CA ILE A 494 -21.38 2.65 -6.90
C ILE A 494 -22.40 3.76 -7.07
N LYS A 495 -23.63 3.58 -6.59
CA LYS A 495 -24.66 4.62 -6.57
C LYS A 495 -24.92 5.09 -5.15
N ILE A 496 -24.95 6.39 -4.98
CA ILE A 496 -25.29 7.06 -3.72
C ILE A 496 -26.78 7.40 -3.73
N ASN A 497 -27.49 6.94 -2.72
CA ASN A 497 -28.92 7.21 -2.58
C ASN A 497 -29.19 8.05 -1.34
N SER A 498 -30.10 9.03 -1.45
CA SER A 498 -30.63 9.72 -0.30
C SER A 498 -31.45 8.76 0.58
N LYS A 499 -31.26 8.77 1.90
CA LYS A 499 -32.22 8.15 2.79
C LYS A 499 -33.51 8.99 2.75
N ASN A 500 -34.54 8.49 2.09
CA ASN A 500 -35.86 9.11 2.09
C ASN A 500 -36.31 9.37 3.54
N LYS A 501 -36.48 10.62 3.93
CA LYS A 501 -37.33 10.96 5.09
C LYS A 501 -38.69 10.32 4.77
N LYS A 502 -39.12 9.34 5.58
CA LYS A 502 -40.49 8.83 5.49
C LYS A 502 -41.39 10.05 5.51
N ILE A 503 -42.03 10.31 4.37
CA ILE A 503 -43.13 11.30 4.32
C ILE A 503 -44.21 10.70 5.23
N ASN A 504 -44.35 11.25 6.43
CA ASN A 504 -45.51 10.97 7.24
C ASN A 504 -46.72 11.55 6.50
N PHE A 505 -47.40 10.75 5.75
CA PHE A 505 -48.78 11.04 5.39
C PHE A 505 -49.55 11.07 6.71
N LYS A 506 -49.83 12.27 7.17
CA LYS A 506 -50.91 12.50 8.10
C LYS A 506 -52.20 12.41 7.28
N ASP A 507 -52.93 11.33 7.48
CA ASP A 507 -54.37 11.30 7.28
C ASP A 507 -55.07 12.07 8.36
#